data_02d9e6d39830c3b860d92e544de4e381
#
_entry.id   02d9e6d39830c3b860d92e544de4e381
#
_cell.length_a   1.000
_cell.length_b   1.000
_cell.length_c   1.000
_cell.angle_alpha   90.00
_cell.angle_beta   90.00
_cell.angle_gamma   90.00
#
_symmetry.space_group_name_H-M   'P 1'
#
loop_
_entity.id
_entity.type
_entity.pdbx_description
1 polymer ?
#
loop_
_entity_poly.entity_id
_entity_poly.type
_entity_poly.pdbx_seq_one_letter_code
_entity_poly.pdbx_strand_id
1 'polypeptide(L)'
;VKKGKNNLKAKVLKWCSGSYLEDQDFFRFNGIFRDCYILQRPQNHINDVEMIPDDKNISIKLEGAAKLKIYEADTLLVDTEFSDEYTYTVENPVLWNAEKPFLYNVVLERAGEVITLKAGLRKVEISDKFELLINGMSVKLRGVNHHDTSKYRGWCQSDEELRNDLELMKDLNMNCVRTAHYPPTPKFIEMCDEIGLYVVCETDIETHGFLRRYPNVSYRFDMESNDWPANDLSWKDEHVERMQRMVENFKNHASIISWSTGNESGHGCNHVDMIRWTRKRDNTRLIHCEDASRKGQNHNADMYSRMYLSLEELEKAALSNDINMPVFLCEYAHAMGNGPGDVWNYSEMFDKYNKIIGGCIW
;
A
#
# COMPACT_ATOMS: atom_id res chain seq x y z
N VAL A 1 -10.03 -29.51 13.27
CA VAL A 1 -11.48 -29.64 13.52
C VAL A 1 -11.85 -31.12 13.53
N LYS A 2 -12.59 -31.57 14.54
CA LYS A 2 -13.08 -32.95 14.67
C LYS A 2 -14.62 -32.98 14.56
N LYS A 3 -15.20 -34.15 14.26
CA LYS A 3 -16.64 -34.32 14.26
C LYS A 3 -17.23 -34.06 15.66
N GLY A 4 -18.28 -33.23 15.76
CA GLY A 4 -18.93 -32.86 17.00
C GLY A 4 -18.49 -31.47 17.50
N LYS A 5 -18.62 -31.24 18.81
CA LYS A 5 -18.31 -29.95 19.43
C LYS A 5 -16.81 -29.67 19.43
N ASN A 6 -16.43 -28.52 18.93
CA ASN A 6 -15.07 -27.98 18.97
C ASN A 6 -15.08 -26.70 19.83
N ASN A 7 -14.00 -26.47 20.54
CA ASN A 7 -13.79 -25.23 21.32
C ASN A 7 -12.59 -24.50 20.71
N LEU A 8 -12.81 -23.24 20.31
CA LEU A 8 -11.77 -22.32 19.89
C LEU A 8 -11.52 -21.33 21.03
N LYS A 9 -10.26 -21.11 21.37
CA LYS A 9 -9.84 -20.07 22.30
C LYS A 9 -8.83 -19.16 21.62
N ALA A 10 -9.09 -17.85 21.60
CA ALA A 10 -8.15 -16.84 21.18
C ALA A 10 -7.62 -16.09 22.42
N LYS A 11 -6.29 -15.96 22.55
CA LYS A 11 -5.64 -15.14 23.57
C LYS A 11 -5.02 -13.94 22.88
N VAL A 12 -5.52 -12.75 23.16
CA VAL A 12 -5.00 -11.49 22.66
C VAL A 12 -4.24 -10.81 23.79
N LEU A 13 -2.97 -10.51 23.55
CA LEU A 13 -2.12 -9.80 24.51
C LEU A 13 -2.19 -8.30 24.20
N LYS A 14 -2.33 -7.48 25.24
CA LYS A 14 -2.29 -6.02 25.11
C LYS A 14 -0.90 -5.52 24.75
N TRP A 15 0.13 -6.17 25.30
CA TRP A 15 1.53 -5.83 25.11
C TRP A 15 2.30 -7.08 24.65
N CYS A 16 3.10 -6.93 23.62
CA CYS A 16 3.98 -7.96 23.09
C CYS A 16 5.16 -7.27 22.38
N SER A 17 6.11 -8.04 21.83
CA SER A 17 7.23 -7.48 21.04
C SER A 17 6.73 -6.63 19.86
N GLY A 18 5.66 -7.04 19.19
CA GLY A 18 5.03 -6.27 18.10
C GLY A 18 4.63 -4.85 18.50
N SER A 19 4.28 -4.62 19.77
CA SER A 19 3.91 -3.28 20.27
C SER A 19 5.02 -2.24 20.15
N TYR A 20 6.27 -2.65 19.92
CA TYR A 20 7.39 -1.73 19.69
C TYR A 20 7.56 -1.35 18.22
N LEU A 21 7.04 -2.14 17.29
CA LEU A 21 7.04 -1.86 15.87
C LEU A 21 5.72 -1.24 15.40
N GLU A 22 4.62 -1.53 16.09
CA GLU A 22 3.27 -1.06 15.81
C GLU A 22 2.89 0.05 16.80
N ASP A 23 3.75 1.06 16.89
CA ASP A 23 3.63 2.14 17.88
C ASP A 23 3.24 3.47 17.24
N GLN A 24 2.19 3.43 16.40
CA GLN A 24 1.65 4.57 15.70
C GLN A 24 1.20 5.66 16.68
N ASP A 25 1.34 6.90 16.27
CA ASP A 25 0.80 8.06 16.98
C ASP A 25 -0.73 8.15 16.79
N PHE A 26 -1.39 7.13 17.31
CA PHE A 26 -2.81 6.87 17.13
C PHE A 26 -3.42 6.22 18.37
N PHE A 27 -4.70 5.88 18.36
CA PHE A 27 -5.40 5.24 19.47
C PHE A 27 -4.77 3.90 19.87
N ARG A 28 -4.74 3.62 21.17
CA ARG A 28 -4.17 2.40 21.78
C ARG A 28 -5.26 1.43 22.21
N PHE A 29 -6.09 1.00 21.27
CA PHE A 29 -7.05 -0.05 21.54
C PHE A 29 -6.36 -1.43 21.56
N ASN A 30 -7.08 -2.44 21.99
CA ASN A 30 -6.64 -3.83 21.92
C ASN A 30 -7.85 -4.76 21.78
N GLY A 31 -7.59 -6.02 21.48
CA GLY A 31 -8.62 -7.00 21.24
C GLY A 31 -8.66 -7.40 19.75
N ILE A 32 -9.76 -8.01 19.36
CA ILE A 32 -10.01 -8.39 17.98
C ILE A 32 -10.93 -7.33 17.37
N PHE A 33 -10.41 -6.53 16.44
CA PHE A 33 -11.11 -5.38 15.87
C PHE A 33 -11.49 -5.53 14.39
N ARG A 34 -11.11 -6.67 13.78
CA ARG A 34 -11.51 -7.04 12.42
C ARG A 34 -12.27 -8.38 12.47
N ASP A 35 -12.94 -8.72 11.39
CA ASP A 35 -13.78 -9.90 11.27
C ASP A 35 -13.02 -11.20 11.57
N CYS A 36 -13.69 -12.11 12.26
CA CYS A 36 -13.23 -13.47 12.50
C CYS A 36 -14.25 -14.46 11.96
N TYR A 37 -13.81 -15.37 11.12
CA TYR A 37 -14.68 -16.39 10.52
C TYR A 37 -13.97 -17.73 10.43
N ILE A 38 -14.76 -18.81 10.27
CA ILE A 38 -14.27 -20.14 9.97
C ILE A 38 -14.55 -20.39 8.49
N LEU A 39 -13.49 -20.53 7.71
CA LEU A 39 -13.57 -20.87 6.31
C LEU A 39 -13.49 -22.39 6.13
N GLN A 40 -14.55 -23.00 5.58
CA GLN A 40 -14.55 -24.40 5.18
C GLN A 40 -14.30 -24.47 3.67
N ARG A 41 -13.25 -25.15 3.28
CA ARG A 41 -12.85 -25.30 1.88
C ARG A 41 -12.73 -26.77 1.48
N PRO A 42 -12.86 -27.10 0.17
CA PRO A 42 -12.58 -28.46 -0.33
C PRO A 42 -11.14 -28.87 -0.02
N GLN A 43 -10.87 -30.19 0.04
CA GLN A 43 -9.53 -30.68 0.29
C GLN A 43 -8.52 -30.20 -0.78
N ASN A 44 -8.95 -30.13 -2.03
CA ASN A 44 -8.16 -29.67 -3.18
C ASN A 44 -8.51 -28.23 -3.55
N HIS A 45 -8.59 -27.32 -2.59
CA HIS A 45 -8.88 -25.91 -2.86
C HIS A 45 -7.66 -25.20 -3.50
N ILE A 46 -7.90 -24.00 -4.02
CA ILE A 46 -6.85 -23.13 -4.56
C ILE A 46 -6.18 -22.40 -3.39
N ASN A 47 -4.93 -22.70 -3.07
CA ASN A 47 -4.24 -22.10 -1.92
C ASN A 47 -3.97 -20.62 -2.10
N ASP A 48 -3.47 -20.23 -3.25
CA ASP A 48 -3.11 -18.86 -3.58
C ASP A 48 -3.33 -18.60 -5.07
N VAL A 49 -3.59 -17.35 -5.41
CA VAL A 49 -3.67 -16.87 -6.79
C VAL A 49 -2.84 -15.61 -6.90
N GLU A 50 -1.95 -15.58 -7.87
CA GLU A 50 -1.19 -14.39 -8.22
C GLU A 50 -1.64 -13.88 -9.59
N MET A 51 -2.03 -12.59 -9.65
CA MET A 51 -2.28 -11.86 -10.89
C MET A 51 -1.26 -10.74 -11.02
N ILE A 52 -0.34 -10.88 -11.97
CA ILE A 52 0.71 -9.88 -12.19
C ILE A 52 0.10 -8.72 -12.98
N PRO A 53 0.10 -7.49 -12.45
CA PRO A 53 -0.36 -6.32 -13.19
C PRO A 53 0.51 -6.03 -14.42
N ASP A 54 -0.15 -5.79 -15.53
CA ASP A 54 0.46 -5.49 -16.82
C ASP A 54 -0.49 -4.54 -17.58
N ASP A 55 -0.03 -3.89 -18.63
CA ASP A 55 -0.87 -3.00 -19.45
C ASP A 55 -1.59 -3.72 -20.59
N LYS A 56 -1.35 -5.00 -20.77
CA LYS A 56 -1.87 -5.78 -21.91
C LYS A 56 -2.30 -7.20 -21.53
N ASN A 57 -1.66 -7.80 -20.53
CA ASN A 57 -1.82 -9.20 -20.23
C ASN A 57 -2.51 -9.42 -18.87
N ILE A 58 -3.44 -10.35 -18.82
CA ILE A 58 -3.95 -10.93 -17.58
C ILE A 58 -3.21 -12.25 -17.37
N SER A 59 -2.18 -12.20 -16.51
CA SER A 59 -1.37 -13.37 -16.17
C SER A 59 -1.76 -13.89 -14.80
N ILE A 60 -2.07 -15.18 -14.73
CA ILE A 60 -2.58 -15.85 -13.52
C ILE A 60 -1.64 -17.00 -13.19
N LYS A 61 -1.19 -17.05 -11.94
CA LYS A 61 -0.41 -18.18 -11.40
C LYS A 61 -1.12 -18.76 -10.19
N LEU A 62 -1.14 -20.10 -10.13
CA LEU A 62 -1.63 -20.87 -9.00
C LEU A 62 -0.95 -22.25 -9.02
N GLU A 63 -1.07 -23.01 -7.96
CA GLU A 63 -0.55 -24.39 -7.93
C GLU A 63 -1.60 -25.37 -8.47
N GLY A 64 -1.23 -26.18 -9.48
CA GLY A 64 -2.04 -27.24 -10.07
C GLY A 64 -3.10 -26.73 -11.06
N ALA A 65 -4.12 -27.57 -11.35
CA ALA A 65 -5.11 -27.30 -12.40
C ALA A 65 -6.32 -26.53 -11.89
N ALA A 66 -6.89 -25.63 -12.72
CA ALA A 66 -8.15 -24.94 -12.48
C ALA A 66 -8.88 -24.63 -13.80
N LYS A 67 -10.20 -24.46 -13.73
CA LYS A 67 -10.98 -23.82 -14.79
C LYS A 67 -10.86 -22.32 -14.64
N LEU A 68 -10.78 -21.61 -15.77
CA LEU A 68 -10.64 -20.17 -15.85
C LEU A 68 -11.69 -19.59 -16.78
N LYS A 69 -12.38 -18.55 -16.31
CA LYS A 69 -13.15 -17.65 -17.16
C LYS A 69 -12.67 -16.22 -16.94
N ILE A 70 -12.54 -15.46 -18.02
CA ILE A 70 -12.24 -14.04 -17.99
C ILE A 70 -13.34 -13.28 -18.71
N TYR A 71 -13.81 -12.20 -18.10
CA TYR A 71 -14.87 -11.37 -18.67
C TYR A 71 -14.43 -9.91 -18.75
N GLU A 72 -14.80 -9.26 -19.86
CA GLU A 72 -14.84 -7.80 -19.99
C GLU A 72 -16.30 -7.36 -19.84
N ALA A 73 -16.62 -6.72 -18.69
CA ALA A 73 -18.01 -6.53 -18.28
C ALA A 73 -18.78 -7.88 -18.33
N ASP A 74 -19.79 -8.01 -19.19
CA ASP A 74 -20.59 -9.21 -19.38
C ASP A 74 -20.09 -10.11 -20.54
N THR A 75 -19.05 -9.68 -21.27
CA THR A 75 -18.52 -10.41 -22.43
C THR A 75 -17.49 -11.44 -21.98
N LEU A 76 -17.75 -12.72 -22.27
CA LEU A 76 -16.79 -13.80 -22.03
C LEU A 76 -15.64 -13.73 -23.03
N LEU A 77 -14.42 -13.52 -22.55
CA LEU A 77 -13.19 -13.49 -23.35
C LEU A 77 -12.46 -14.82 -23.35
N VAL A 78 -12.45 -15.52 -22.23
CA VAL A 78 -11.75 -16.80 -22.02
C VAL A 78 -12.65 -17.77 -21.30
N ASP A 79 -12.70 -19.04 -21.77
CA ASP A 79 -13.24 -20.19 -21.04
C ASP A 79 -12.31 -21.39 -21.33
N THR A 80 -11.48 -21.76 -20.36
CA THR A 80 -10.46 -22.79 -20.53
C THR A 80 -10.13 -23.51 -19.24
N GLU A 81 -9.35 -24.60 -19.33
CA GLU A 81 -8.68 -25.22 -18.21
C GLU A 81 -7.16 -25.01 -18.38
N PHE A 82 -6.46 -24.76 -17.27
CA PHE A 82 -5.01 -24.61 -17.28
C PHE A 82 -4.38 -25.21 -16.03
N SER A 83 -3.06 -25.34 -16.01
CA SER A 83 -2.29 -25.73 -14.83
C SER A 83 -1.14 -24.76 -14.62
N ASP A 84 -0.96 -24.39 -13.38
CA ASP A 84 0.11 -23.57 -12.83
C ASP A 84 0.17 -22.14 -13.33
N GLU A 85 0.18 -21.89 -14.64
CA GLU A 85 0.25 -20.53 -15.18
C GLU A 85 -0.59 -20.40 -16.47
N TYR A 86 -1.27 -19.27 -16.62
CA TYR A 86 -1.98 -18.91 -17.84
C TYR A 86 -1.87 -17.41 -18.08
N THR A 87 -1.64 -17.03 -19.33
CA THR A 87 -1.59 -15.62 -19.75
C THR A 87 -2.55 -15.40 -20.90
N TYR A 88 -3.46 -14.45 -20.73
CA TYR A 88 -4.35 -13.96 -21.78
C TYR A 88 -3.93 -12.55 -22.19
N THR A 89 -3.60 -12.36 -23.46
CA THR A 89 -3.32 -11.06 -24.04
C THR A 89 -4.62 -10.43 -24.53
N VAL A 90 -5.00 -9.30 -23.95
CA VAL A 90 -6.18 -8.55 -24.36
C VAL A 90 -5.83 -7.73 -25.61
N GLU A 91 -6.57 -7.93 -26.70
CA GLU A 91 -6.25 -7.30 -27.99
C GLU A 91 -6.38 -5.77 -27.95
N ASN A 92 -7.44 -5.26 -27.33
CA ASN A 92 -7.69 -3.82 -27.15
C ASN A 92 -7.97 -3.52 -25.68
N PRO A 93 -6.94 -3.46 -24.81
CA PRO A 93 -7.15 -3.41 -23.38
C PRO A 93 -7.79 -2.10 -22.92
N VAL A 94 -8.79 -2.21 -22.05
CA VAL A 94 -9.27 -1.07 -21.27
C VAL A 94 -8.41 -0.97 -20.03
N LEU A 95 -7.55 0.08 -19.99
CA LEU A 95 -6.58 0.25 -18.91
C LEU A 95 -7.23 0.87 -17.69
N TRP A 96 -6.85 0.37 -16.51
CA TRP A 96 -7.25 0.90 -15.22
C TRP A 96 -6.45 2.15 -14.87
N ASN A 97 -7.12 3.19 -14.43
CA ASN A 97 -6.53 4.35 -13.76
C ASN A 97 -7.56 4.98 -12.81
N ALA A 98 -7.16 5.97 -12.01
CA ALA A 98 -8.04 6.59 -11.02
C ALA A 98 -9.27 7.30 -11.63
N GLU A 99 -9.21 7.75 -12.89
CA GLU A 99 -10.33 8.39 -13.59
C GLU A 99 -11.23 7.39 -14.32
N LYS A 100 -10.67 6.23 -14.69
CA LYS A 100 -11.37 5.15 -15.38
C LYS A 100 -10.97 3.80 -14.76
N PRO A 101 -11.54 3.44 -13.61
CA PRO A 101 -11.14 2.24 -12.86
C PRO A 101 -11.77 0.97 -13.42
N PHE A 102 -11.45 0.63 -14.66
CA PHE A 102 -12.00 -0.55 -15.32
C PHE A 102 -11.34 -1.83 -14.83
N LEU A 103 -12.15 -2.84 -14.49
CA LEU A 103 -11.70 -4.12 -13.96
C LEU A 103 -12.30 -5.27 -14.76
N TYR A 104 -11.44 -6.19 -15.22
CA TYR A 104 -11.84 -7.47 -15.78
C TYR A 104 -12.22 -8.43 -14.67
N ASN A 105 -13.27 -9.26 -14.86
CA ASN A 105 -13.63 -10.28 -13.90
C ASN A 105 -12.92 -11.60 -14.26
N VAL A 106 -12.24 -12.17 -13.26
CA VAL A 106 -11.51 -13.44 -13.36
C VAL A 106 -12.20 -14.44 -12.44
N VAL A 107 -12.69 -15.54 -12.99
CA VAL A 107 -13.37 -16.61 -12.24
C VAL A 107 -12.56 -17.88 -12.35
N LEU A 108 -12.18 -18.44 -11.21
CA LEU A 108 -11.45 -19.69 -11.08
C LEU A 108 -12.31 -20.74 -10.39
N GLU A 109 -12.34 -21.96 -10.94
CA GLU A 109 -13.09 -23.06 -10.35
C GLU A 109 -12.20 -24.28 -10.13
N ARG A 110 -12.25 -24.88 -8.92
CA ARG A 110 -11.56 -26.12 -8.57
C ARG A 110 -12.32 -26.87 -7.49
N ALA A 111 -12.57 -28.16 -7.70
CA ALA A 111 -13.18 -29.07 -6.71
C ALA A 111 -14.48 -28.51 -6.08
N GLY A 112 -15.27 -27.75 -6.83
CA GLY A 112 -16.49 -27.10 -6.36
C GLY A 112 -16.31 -25.78 -5.63
N GLU A 113 -15.08 -25.31 -5.47
CA GLU A 113 -14.75 -23.96 -5.03
C GLU A 113 -14.77 -23.01 -6.24
N VAL A 114 -15.34 -21.82 -6.06
CA VAL A 114 -15.33 -20.73 -7.02
C VAL A 114 -14.68 -19.52 -6.38
N ILE A 115 -13.65 -18.98 -7.02
CA ILE A 115 -12.95 -17.75 -6.61
C ILE A 115 -13.17 -16.72 -7.70
N THR A 116 -13.69 -15.54 -7.34
CA THR A 116 -13.82 -14.40 -8.24
C THR A 116 -12.85 -13.31 -7.83
N LEU A 117 -12.04 -12.89 -8.78
CA LEU A 117 -11.04 -11.81 -8.62
C LEU A 117 -11.30 -10.75 -9.68
N LYS A 118 -10.75 -9.55 -9.45
CA LYS A 118 -10.80 -8.44 -10.39
C LYS A 118 -9.40 -8.08 -10.84
N ALA A 119 -9.17 -7.99 -12.14
CA ALA A 119 -7.89 -7.63 -12.73
C ALA A 119 -7.97 -6.25 -13.38
N GLY A 120 -7.19 -5.29 -12.88
CA GLY A 120 -7.01 -3.99 -13.50
C GLY A 120 -5.70 -3.95 -14.29
N LEU A 121 -5.80 -3.78 -15.60
CA LEU A 121 -4.63 -3.68 -16.47
C LEU A 121 -4.03 -2.29 -16.37
N ARG A 122 -2.77 -2.20 -15.95
CA ARG A 122 -2.06 -0.93 -15.83
C ARG A 122 -0.55 -1.09 -15.79
N LYS A 123 0.17 -0.02 -16.11
CA LYS A 123 1.61 0.10 -15.95
C LYS A 123 1.97 1.31 -15.10
N VAL A 124 2.92 1.16 -14.18
CA VAL A 124 3.48 2.23 -13.35
C VAL A 124 4.93 2.39 -13.68
N GLU A 125 5.36 3.60 -14.04
CA GLU A 125 6.73 3.91 -14.46
C GLU A 125 7.17 5.27 -13.96
N ILE A 126 8.47 5.48 -13.95
CA ILE A 126 9.09 6.80 -13.77
C ILE A 126 9.74 7.19 -15.09
N SER A 127 9.43 8.39 -15.60
CA SER A 127 10.02 8.93 -16.81
C SER A 127 11.47 9.39 -16.60
N ASP A 128 12.20 9.61 -17.71
CA ASP A 128 13.54 10.21 -17.68
C ASP A 128 13.56 11.63 -17.06
N LYS A 129 12.38 12.25 -16.92
CA LYS A 129 12.19 13.56 -16.26
C LYS A 129 11.71 13.44 -14.81
N PHE A 130 11.74 12.22 -14.29
CA PHE A 130 11.27 11.90 -12.92
C PHE A 130 9.77 12.14 -12.70
N GLU A 131 8.94 12.04 -13.74
CA GLU A 131 7.49 12.07 -13.64
C GLU A 131 6.95 10.68 -13.28
N LEU A 132 5.90 10.62 -12.48
CA LEU A 132 5.12 9.40 -12.34
C LEU A 132 4.25 9.20 -13.58
N LEU A 133 4.43 8.07 -14.24
CA LEU A 133 3.60 7.69 -15.39
C LEU A 133 2.67 6.52 -14.99
N ILE A 134 1.39 6.70 -15.27
CA ILE A 134 0.40 5.62 -15.24
C ILE A 134 -0.08 5.40 -16.68
N ASN A 135 0.16 4.21 -17.20
CA ASN A 135 -0.17 3.87 -18.60
C ASN A 135 0.47 4.83 -19.62
N GLY A 136 1.70 5.28 -19.35
CA GLY A 136 2.44 6.22 -20.18
C GLY A 136 2.01 7.68 -20.05
N MET A 137 1.01 8.01 -19.24
CA MET A 137 0.55 9.38 -19.01
C MET A 137 1.08 9.92 -17.68
N SER A 138 1.61 11.15 -17.70
CA SER A 138 2.08 11.82 -16.48
C SER A 138 0.92 12.11 -15.52
N VAL A 139 1.08 11.71 -14.26
CA VAL A 139 0.06 11.84 -13.20
C VAL A 139 0.64 12.58 -12.01
N LYS A 140 -0.18 13.47 -11.43
CA LYS A 140 0.07 14.11 -10.13
C LYS A 140 -0.80 13.48 -9.06
N LEU A 141 -0.18 13.04 -7.96
CA LEU A 141 -0.89 12.49 -6.82
C LEU A 141 -1.42 13.61 -5.94
N ARG A 142 -2.72 13.80 -5.95
CA ARG A 142 -3.43 14.67 -5.02
C ARG A 142 -4.12 13.79 -4.02
N GLY A 143 -3.43 13.54 -2.91
CA GLY A 143 -3.80 12.50 -1.97
C GLY A 143 -4.08 13.02 -0.56
N VAL A 144 -4.58 12.08 0.24
CA VAL A 144 -4.75 12.22 1.68
C VAL A 144 -4.16 11.02 2.39
N ASN A 145 -3.76 11.20 3.65
CA ASN A 145 -3.48 10.10 4.56
C ASN A 145 -4.79 9.62 5.17
N HIS A 146 -4.94 8.32 5.40
CA HIS A 146 -6.14 7.74 5.96
C HIS A 146 -5.81 6.77 7.07
N HIS A 147 -6.37 7.01 8.26
CA HIS A 147 -6.41 6.07 9.36
C HIS A 147 -7.73 5.31 9.37
N ASP A 148 -7.69 3.99 9.57
CA ASP A 148 -8.88 3.16 9.76
C ASP A 148 -9.54 3.51 11.10
N THR A 149 -10.45 4.49 11.10
CA THR A 149 -11.09 4.94 12.33
C THR A 149 -12.54 5.36 12.14
N SER A 150 -13.40 4.89 13.03
CA SER A 150 -14.79 5.31 13.16
C SER A 150 -14.95 6.19 14.37
N LYS A 151 -15.65 7.33 14.24
CA LYS A 151 -15.98 8.21 15.37
C LYS A 151 -16.83 7.54 16.46
N TYR A 152 -17.44 6.39 16.14
CA TYR A 152 -18.31 5.67 17.08
C TYR A 152 -17.70 4.36 17.59
N ARG A 153 -16.83 3.72 16.79
CA ARG A 153 -16.36 2.35 17.01
C ARG A 153 -14.84 2.20 17.04
N GLY A 154 -14.10 3.31 17.07
CA GLY A 154 -12.64 3.31 17.07
C GLY A 154 -12.10 2.63 15.79
N TRP A 155 -11.31 1.59 15.91
CA TRP A 155 -10.69 0.89 14.76
C TRP A 155 -11.66 0.03 13.93
N CYS A 156 -12.92 -0.09 14.34
CA CYS A 156 -13.90 -0.95 13.69
C CYS A 156 -14.76 -0.15 12.70
N GLN A 157 -14.21 0.29 11.59
CA GLN A 157 -15.00 0.89 10.50
C GLN A 157 -15.90 -0.17 9.82
N SER A 158 -17.10 0.22 9.43
CA SER A 158 -17.95 -0.59 8.55
C SER A 158 -17.59 -0.36 7.08
N ASP A 159 -18.02 -1.27 6.23
CA ASP A 159 -17.89 -1.13 4.78
C ASP A 159 -18.56 0.16 4.27
N GLU A 160 -19.68 0.57 4.88
CA GLU A 160 -20.36 1.82 4.55
C GLU A 160 -19.52 3.06 4.93
N GLU A 161 -18.91 3.07 6.12
CA GLU A 161 -18.02 4.17 6.53
C GLU A 161 -16.79 4.25 5.63
N LEU A 162 -16.17 3.10 5.30
CA LEU A 162 -15.04 3.05 4.37
C LEU A 162 -15.41 3.59 2.99
N ARG A 163 -16.55 3.16 2.46
CA ARG A 163 -17.03 3.63 1.15
C ARG A 163 -17.29 5.14 1.15
N ASN A 164 -17.95 5.65 2.18
CA ASN A 164 -18.24 7.09 2.31
C ASN A 164 -16.96 7.92 2.36
N ASP A 165 -15.92 7.45 3.09
CA ASP A 165 -14.62 8.13 3.13
C ASP A 165 -13.97 8.18 1.73
N LEU A 166 -13.96 7.06 1.00
CA LEU A 166 -13.36 6.97 -0.33
C LEU A 166 -14.14 7.79 -1.38
N GLU A 167 -15.47 7.75 -1.35
CA GLU A 167 -16.32 8.56 -2.23
C GLU A 167 -16.14 10.05 -1.95
N LEU A 168 -16.04 10.45 -0.67
CA LEU A 168 -15.74 11.84 -0.29
C LEU A 168 -14.37 12.29 -0.84
N MET A 169 -13.34 11.42 -0.81
CA MET A 169 -12.05 11.73 -1.41
C MET A 169 -12.21 12.02 -2.90
N LYS A 170 -12.98 11.20 -3.63
CA LYS A 170 -13.26 11.44 -5.06
C LYS A 170 -14.03 12.72 -5.32
N ASP A 171 -15.05 13.00 -4.53
CA ASP A 171 -15.88 14.22 -4.64
C ASP A 171 -15.04 15.49 -4.43
N LEU A 172 -13.98 15.40 -3.62
CA LEU A 172 -13.01 16.46 -3.40
C LEU A 172 -11.85 16.46 -4.41
N ASN A 173 -11.94 15.70 -5.50
CA ASN A 173 -10.93 15.55 -6.55
C ASN A 173 -9.59 14.99 -6.04
N MET A 174 -9.60 14.20 -4.97
CA MET A 174 -8.45 13.40 -4.58
C MET A 174 -8.36 12.15 -5.45
N ASN A 175 -7.15 11.80 -5.87
CA ASN A 175 -6.90 10.63 -6.69
C ASN A 175 -5.97 9.62 -6.01
N CYS A 176 -5.50 9.89 -4.80
CA CYS A 176 -4.54 9.07 -4.09
C CYS A 176 -4.87 8.99 -2.58
N VAL A 177 -4.57 7.84 -1.99
CA VAL A 177 -4.61 7.64 -0.53
C VAL A 177 -3.35 6.91 -0.07
N ARG A 178 -2.74 7.39 1.01
CA ARG A 178 -1.72 6.64 1.76
C ARG A 178 -2.39 6.01 2.98
N THR A 179 -2.20 4.70 3.14
CA THR A 179 -2.75 3.96 4.27
C THR A 179 -1.88 4.17 5.51
N ALA A 180 -2.12 5.26 6.20
CA ALA A 180 -1.31 5.68 7.35
C ALA A 180 -1.75 4.95 8.62
N HIS A 181 -0.87 4.25 9.33
CA HIS A 181 0.48 3.85 9.01
C HIS A 181 0.55 2.33 9.13
N TYR A 182 -0.35 1.63 8.45
CA TYR A 182 -0.52 0.17 8.51
C TYR A 182 -1.37 -0.32 7.32
N PRO A 183 -1.32 -1.63 6.99
CA PRO A 183 -2.17 -2.21 5.98
C PRO A 183 -3.66 -2.11 6.37
N PRO A 184 -4.52 -1.58 5.49
CA PRO A 184 -5.95 -1.43 5.79
C PRO A 184 -6.68 -2.77 5.71
N THR A 185 -8.00 -2.75 5.90
CA THR A 185 -8.82 -3.94 5.62
C THR A 185 -8.76 -4.29 4.13
N PRO A 186 -8.84 -5.58 3.74
CA PRO A 186 -8.89 -5.95 2.32
C PRO A 186 -10.01 -5.23 1.56
N LYS A 187 -11.14 -5.02 2.22
CA LYS A 187 -12.29 -4.33 1.63
C LYS A 187 -12.00 -2.89 1.22
N PHE A 188 -11.15 -2.19 1.97
CA PHE A 188 -10.70 -0.85 1.62
C PHE A 188 -9.96 -0.82 0.27
N ILE A 189 -9.03 -1.77 0.06
CA ILE A 189 -8.27 -1.84 -1.18
C ILE A 189 -9.15 -2.28 -2.36
N GLU A 190 -10.07 -3.23 -2.14
CA GLU A 190 -11.08 -3.60 -3.16
C GLU A 190 -11.90 -2.38 -3.61
N MET A 191 -12.34 -1.55 -2.65
CA MET A 191 -13.07 -0.32 -2.95
C MET A 191 -12.20 0.72 -3.68
N CYS A 192 -10.90 0.83 -3.35
CA CYS A 192 -9.96 1.68 -4.10
C CYS A 192 -9.81 1.23 -5.55
N ASP A 193 -9.78 -0.09 -5.82
CA ASP A 193 -9.77 -0.63 -7.18
C ASP A 193 -11.06 -0.24 -7.94
N GLU A 194 -12.23 -0.31 -7.28
CA GLU A 194 -13.53 -0.06 -7.88
C GLU A 194 -13.83 1.43 -8.09
N ILE A 195 -13.50 2.26 -7.11
CA ILE A 195 -13.80 3.71 -7.11
C ILE A 195 -12.74 4.49 -7.92
N GLY A 196 -11.52 3.96 -8.00
CA GLY A 196 -10.41 4.59 -8.70
C GLY A 196 -9.62 5.55 -7.81
N LEU A 197 -8.82 4.98 -6.89
CA LEU A 197 -7.85 5.72 -6.09
C LEU A 197 -6.48 5.02 -6.19
N TYR A 198 -5.43 5.77 -6.45
CA TYR A 198 -4.07 5.26 -6.31
C TYR A 198 -3.75 5.06 -4.84
N VAL A 199 -3.11 3.95 -4.50
CA VAL A 199 -2.78 3.61 -3.13
C VAL A 199 -1.28 3.54 -2.92
N VAL A 200 -0.79 4.28 -1.93
CA VAL A 200 0.50 4.06 -1.28
C VAL A 200 0.23 3.19 -0.07
N CYS A 201 0.43 1.88 -0.22
CA CYS A 201 0.09 0.89 0.82
C CYS A 201 1.24 0.75 1.80
N GLU A 202 1.00 1.02 3.09
CA GLU A 202 2.05 1.12 4.09
C GLU A 202 2.08 -0.06 5.04
N THR A 203 3.30 -0.52 5.32
CA THR A 203 3.59 -1.60 6.25
C THR A 203 3.39 -1.12 7.69
N ASP A 204 2.90 -1.99 8.56
CA ASP A 204 2.66 -1.74 9.98
C ASP A 204 3.97 -1.65 10.77
N ILE A 205 4.71 -0.57 10.55
CA ILE A 205 5.97 -0.26 11.24
C ILE A 205 6.03 1.22 11.55
N GLU A 206 6.02 1.53 12.85
CA GLU A 206 6.30 2.82 13.43
C GLU A 206 6.88 2.62 14.83
N THR A 207 7.98 3.28 15.19
CA THR A 207 8.76 2.91 16.37
C THR A 207 8.86 4.02 17.42
N HIS A 208 7.83 4.84 17.57
CA HIS A 208 7.80 5.99 18.48
C HIS A 208 8.05 5.60 19.95
N GLY A 209 7.66 4.41 20.39
CA GLY A 209 7.90 3.93 21.76
C GLY A 209 9.38 3.79 22.11
N PHE A 210 10.25 3.59 21.13
CA PHE A 210 11.69 3.56 21.36
C PHE A 210 12.27 4.91 21.75
N LEU A 211 11.64 6.03 21.38
CA LEU A 211 12.07 7.38 21.79
C LEU A 211 12.06 7.59 23.31
N ARG A 212 11.14 6.92 23.99
CA ARG A 212 11.04 7.01 25.45
C ARG A 212 12.18 6.31 26.19
N ARG A 213 12.94 5.47 25.49
CA ARG A 213 14.14 4.81 26.03
C ARG A 213 15.26 5.81 26.27
N TYR A 214 15.24 6.94 25.57
CA TYR A 214 16.25 7.98 25.59
C TYR A 214 15.61 9.36 25.88
N PRO A 215 15.18 9.64 27.12
CA PRO A 215 14.32 10.77 27.46
C PRO A 215 14.93 12.16 27.20
N ASN A 216 16.22 12.25 26.92
CA ASN A 216 16.95 13.52 26.74
C ASN A 216 17.49 13.70 25.31
N VAL A 217 17.12 12.85 24.37
CA VAL A 217 17.65 12.88 23.01
C VAL A 217 16.54 13.24 22.03
N SER A 218 16.88 14.03 21.03
CA SER A 218 15.96 14.47 19.99
C SER A 218 15.56 13.27 19.12
N TYR A 219 14.29 13.15 18.78
CA TYR A 219 13.69 12.20 17.87
C TYR A 219 14.55 11.81 16.65
N ARG A 220 15.36 12.73 16.14
CA ARG A 220 16.15 12.52 14.93
C ARG A 220 17.49 11.83 15.14
N PHE A 221 18.05 11.83 16.36
CA PHE A 221 19.41 11.34 16.61
C PHE A 221 19.47 9.86 17.00
N ASP A 222 18.42 9.32 17.59
CA ASP A 222 18.42 7.97 18.13
C ASP A 222 18.13 6.89 17.10
N MET A 223 17.44 7.22 16.01
CA MET A 223 17.13 6.29 14.93
C MET A 223 18.37 5.77 14.18
N GLU A 224 19.55 6.35 14.42
CA GLU A 224 20.83 5.88 13.88
C GLU A 224 21.55 4.91 14.80
N SER A 225 21.10 4.76 16.03
CA SER A 225 21.68 3.83 17.01
C SER A 225 21.59 2.38 16.52
N ASN A 226 22.63 1.59 16.84
CA ASN A 226 22.69 0.16 16.48
C ASN A 226 21.63 -0.68 17.21
N ASP A 227 21.07 -0.20 18.30
CA ASP A 227 20.01 -0.85 19.05
C ASP A 227 18.61 -0.33 18.70
N TRP A 228 18.49 0.55 17.69
CA TRP A 228 17.22 0.93 17.09
C TRP A 228 16.66 -0.23 16.26
N PRO A 229 15.34 -0.53 16.29
CA PRO A 229 14.78 -1.68 15.58
C PRO A 229 15.14 -1.77 14.10
N ALA A 230 15.25 -0.63 13.41
CA ALA A 230 15.66 -0.60 11.99
C ALA A 230 17.10 -1.10 11.75
N ASN A 231 17.99 -0.97 12.74
CA ASN A 231 19.41 -1.30 12.66
C ASN A 231 19.78 -2.60 13.38
N ASP A 232 18.99 -3.01 14.36
CA ASP A 232 19.21 -4.22 15.15
C ASP A 232 18.71 -5.46 14.39
N LEU A 233 19.63 -6.34 14.01
CA LEU A 233 19.34 -7.56 13.27
C LEU A 233 18.42 -8.53 14.02
N SER A 234 18.26 -8.41 15.32
CA SER A 234 17.31 -9.22 16.08
C SER A 234 15.86 -8.93 15.74
N TRP A 235 15.57 -7.78 15.10
CA TRP A 235 14.24 -7.37 14.61
C TRP A 235 14.05 -7.58 13.10
N LYS A 236 15.00 -8.22 12.44
CA LYS A 236 14.96 -8.38 10.98
C LYS A 236 13.74 -9.16 10.51
N ASP A 237 13.49 -10.31 11.14
CA ASP A 237 12.41 -11.20 10.70
C ASP A 237 11.04 -10.52 10.88
N GLU A 238 10.85 -9.79 11.94
CA GLU A 238 9.61 -9.03 12.19
C GLU A 238 9.39 -7.90 11.18
N HIS A 239 10.45 -7.22 10.74
CA HIS A 239 10.35 -6.21 9.68
C HIS A 239 9.98 -6.84 8.34
N VAL A 240 10.74 -7.86 7.93
CA VAL A 240 10.54 -8.53 6.63
C VAL A 240 9.18 -9.22 6.57
N GLU A 241 8.75 -9.89 7.65
CA GLU A 241 7.46 -10.59 7.72
C GLU A 241 6.27 -9.62 7.55
N ARG A 242 6.32 -8.43 8.15
CA ARG A 242 5.26 -7.43 7.99
C ARG A 242 5.12 -6.98 6.54
N MET A 243 6.25 -6.71 5.89
CA MET A 243 6.26 -6.38 4.46
C MET A 243 5.73 -7.52 3.60
N GLN A 244 6.16 -8.76 3.89
CA GLN A 244 5.70 -9.97 3.20
C GLN A 244 4.19 -10.12 3.31
N ARG A 245 3.64 -10.03 4.52
CA ARG A 245 2.20 -10.13 4.77
C ARG A 245 1.41 -9.09 3.97
N MET A 246 1.85 -7.84 3.96
CA MET A 246 1.19 -6.78 3.22
C MET A 246 1.21 -7.07 1.72
N VAL A 247 2.38 -7.34 1.14
CA VAL A 247 2.54 -7.59 -0.29
C VAL A 247 1.75 -8.83 -0.73
N GLU A 248 1.87 -9.95 0.00
CA GLU A 248 1.16 -11.19 -0.35
C GLU A 248 -0.36 -11.04 -0.26
N ASN A 249 -0.86 -10.31 0.73
CA ASN A 249 -2.30 -10.07 0.86
C ASN A 249 -2.87 -9.18 -0.25
N PHE A 250 -2.08 -8.22 -0.73
CA PHE A 250 -2.58 -7.19 -1.64
C PHE A 250 -1.97 -7.19 -3.04
N LYS A 251 -1.14 -8.18 -3.38
CA LYS A 251 -0.42 -8.27 -4.67
C LYS A 251 -1.30 -8.17 -5.91
N ASN A 252 -2.57 -8.57 -5.82
CA ASN A 252 -3.50 -8.65 -6.95
C ASN A 252 -4.28 -7.34 -7.23
N HIS A 253 -4.09 -6.30 -6.41
CA HIS A 253 -4.87 -5.06 -6.49
C HIS A 253 -4.24 -4.03 -7.44
N ALA A 254 -5.05 -3.51 -8.36
CA ALA A 254 -4.60 -2.54 -9.36
C ALA A 254 -4.35 -1.15 -8.78
N SER A 255 -5.10 -0.74 -7.75
CA SER A 255 -5.00 0.57 -7.10
C SER A 255 -3.65 0.81 -6.45
N ILE A 256 -2.99 -0.23 -5.93
CA ILE A 256 -1.69 -0.08 -5.27
C ILE A 256 -0.61 0.21 -6.31
N ILE A 257 -0.04 1.41 -6.23
CA ILE A 257 1.05 1.87 -7.11
C ILE A 257 2.40 1.92 -6.40
N SER A 258 2.40 1.89 -5.06
CA SER A 258 3.62 1.92 -4.26
C SER A 258 3.46 1.11 -2.97
N TRP A 259 4.51 0.37 -2.63
CA TRP A 259 4.69 -0.28 -1.34
C TRP A 259 5.53 0.61 -0.43
N SER A 260 5.02 0.93 0.75
CA SER A 260 5.71 1.75 1.74
C SER A 260 6.25 0.90 2.88
N THR A 261 7.49 1.17 3.29
CA THR A 261 8.20 0.39 4.30
C THR A 261 7.83 0.73 5.74
N GLY A 262 6.91 1.67 5.94
CA GLY A 262 6.47 2.13 7.26
C GLY A 262 6.65 3.63 7.44
N ASN A 263 6.34 4.10 8.63
CA ASN A 263 6.36 5.49 9.02
C ASN A 263 7.36 5.71 10.16
N GLU A 264 8.09 6.82 10.14
CA GLU A 264 8.92 7.36 11.22
C GLU A 264 9.59 6.31 12.13
N SER A 265 10.21 5.32 11.50
CA SER A 265 10.84 4.17 12.17
C SER A 265 12.35 4.12 11.99
N GLY A 266 12.91 5.12 11.32
CA GLY A 266 14.30 5.15 10.89
C GLY A 266 14.53 4.35 9.61
N HIS A 267 15.77 4.36 9.13
CA HIS A 267 16.18 3.57 7.98
C HIS A 267 17.48 2.83 8.28
N GLY A 268 17.44 1.51 8.28
CA GLY A 268 18.58 0.66 8.60
C GLY A 268 18.62 -0.62 7.77
N CYS A 269 19.47 -1.56 8.19
CA CYS A 269 19.68 -2.81 7.49
C CYS A 269 18.39 -3.62 7.30
N ASN A 270 17.47 -3.57 8.28
CA ASN A 270 16.20 -4.29 8.21
C ASN A 270 15.27 -3.72 7.13
N HIS A 271 15.22 -2.38 6.97
CA HIS A 271 14.49 -1.74 5.86
C HIS A 271 15.10 -2.08 4.49
N VAL A 272 16.43 -2.14 4.41
CA VAL A 272 17.11 -2.56 3.17
C VAL A 272 16.73 -4.00 2.79
N ASP A 273 16.63 -4.90 3.77
CA ASP A 273 16.19 -6.27 3.53
C ASP A 273 14.72 -6.38 3.14
N MET A 274 13.83 -5.56 3.75
CA MET A 274 12.43 -5.42 3.31
C MET A 274 12.35 -5.00 1.84
N ILE A 275 13.04 -3.93 1.47
CA ILE A 275 13.07 -3.39 0.10
C ILE A 275 13.61 -4.44 -0.89
N ARG A 276 14.72 -5.11 -0.54
CA ARG A 276 15.32 -6.15 -1.37
C ARG A 276 14.36 -7.32 -1.62
N TRP A 277 13.67 -7.77 -0.57
CA TRP A 277 12.66 -8.82 -0.70
C TRP A 277 11.52 -8.36 -1.59
N THR A 278 10.98 -7.17 -1.38
CA THR A 278 9.86 -6.61 -2.15
C THR A 278 10.19 -6.49 -3.63
N ARG A 279 11.35 -5.94 -3.98
CA ARG A 279 11.78 -5.81 -5.40
C ARG A 279 11.91 -7.16 -6.10
N LYS A 280 12.33 -8.19 -5.36
CA LYS A 280 12.40 -9.56 -5.90
C LYS A 280 11.01 -10.16 -6.08
N ARG A 281 10.09 -9.84 -5.20
CA ARG A 281 8.72 -10.39 -5.20
C ARG A 281 7.80 -9.67 -6.16
N ASP A 282 7.90 -8.36 -6.20
CA ASP A 282 7.06 -7.48 -7.03
C ASP A 282 7.90 -6.29 -7.53
N ASN A 283 8.12 -6.24 -8.82
CA ASN A 283 8.83 -5.17 -9.51
C ASN A 283 7.88 -4.27 -10.35
N THR A 284 6.58 -4.42 -10.18
CA THR A 284 5.55 -3.69 -10.94
C THR A 284 5.06 -2.44 -10.22
N ARG A 285 5.50 -2.23 -8.98
CA ARG A 285 5.13 -1.11 -8.11
C ARG A 285 6.37 -0.41 -7.58
N LEU A 286 6.21 0.88 -7.28
CA LEU A 286 7.28 1.68 -6.67
C LEU A 286 7.47 1.32 -5.19
N ILE A 287 8.64 1.63 -4.66
CA ILE A 287 8.94 1.50 -3.24
C ILE A 287 9.08 2.89 -2.63
N HIS A 288 8.30 3.14 -1.60
CA HIS A 288 8.33 4.32 -0.77
C HIS A 288 9.05 4.04 0.56
N CYS A 289 9.94 4.95 0.95
CA CYS A 289 10.60 4.96 2.26
C CYS A 289 11.04 6.38 2.59
N GLU A 290 10.29 7.09 3.43
CA GLU A 290 10.60 8.48 3.78
C GLU A 290 11.91 8.60 4.56
N ASP A 291 12.10 7.72 5.54
CA ASP A 291 13.31 7.71 6.38
C ASP A 291 14.61 7.50 5.57
N ALA A 292 14.55 6.81 4.43
CA ALA A 292 15.69 6.70 3.52
C ALA A 292 16.11 8.07 2.99
N SER A 293 15.15 8.93 2.67
CA SER A 293 15.40 10.29 2.20
C SER A 293 15.97 11.19 3.31
N ARG A 294 15.44 11.06 4.54
CA ARG A 294 15.99 11.78 5.71
C ARG A 294 17.45 11.42 5.98
N LYS A 295 17.79 10.15 5.82
CA LYS A 295 19.14 9.62 6.05
C LYS A 295 20.09 9.85 4.87
N GLY A 296 19.61 10.39 3.74
CA GLY A 296 20.41 10.56 2.53
C GLY A 296 20.70 9.25 1.80
N GLN A 297 19.92 8.20 2.06
CA GLN A 297 20.01 6.86 1.45
C GLN A 297 18.93 6.64 0.40
N ASN A 298 18.64 7.67 -0.40
CA ASN A 298 17.57 7.69 -1.40
C ASN A 298 17.59 6.50 -2.38
N HIS A 299 18.80 5.99 -2.69
CA HIS A 299 18.99 4.85 -3.60
C HIS A 299 18.27 3.54 -3.17
N ASN A 300 17.81 3.48 -1.94
CA ASN A 300 17.04 2.34 -1.44
C ASN A 300 15.54 2.42 -1.76
N ALA A 301 15.03 3.58 -2.18
CA ALA A 301 13.64 3.81 -2.56
C ALA A 301 13.53 4.31 -4.01
N ASP A 302 12.31 4.43 -4.56
CA ASP A 302 12.07 4.89 -5.93
C ASP A 302 11.66 6.37 -5.99
N MET A 303 11.54 7.03 -4.84
CA MET A 303 11.19 8.44 -4.74
C MET A 303 11.89 9.11 -3.55
N TYR A 304 12.25 10.38 -3.72
CA TYR A 304 12.63 11.26 -2.63
C TYR A 304 11.37 11.69 -1.89
N SER A 305 11.15 11.11 -0.73
CA SER A 305 9.95 11.39 0.06
C SER A 305 10.30 12.20 1.30
N ARG A 306 9.46 13.19 1.59
CA ARG A 306 9.61 14.03 2.78
C ARG A 306 8.25 14.38 3.37
N MET A 307 8.29 14.74 4.64
CA MET A 307 7.14 15.29 5.36
C MET A 307 7.32 16.79 5.57
N TYR A 308 6.25 17.55 5.39
CA TYR A 308 6.14 18.97 5.77
C TYR A 308 7.23 19.88 5.23
N LEU A 309 7.76 19.63 4.03
CA LEU A 309 8.64 20.61 3.38
C LEU A 309 7.85 21.92 3.16
N SER A 310 8.47 23.04 3.50
CA SER A 310 7.95 24.35 3.06
C SER A 310 7.96 24.45 1.52
N LEU A 311 7.19 25.38 0.98
CA LEU A 311 7.17 25.61 -0.47
C LEU A 311 8.57 25.92 -1.03
N GLU A 312 9.39 26.66 -0.29
CA GLU A 312 10.77 26.97 -0.68
C GLU A 312 11.65 25.71 -0.69
N GLU A 313 11.55 24.85 0.33
CA GLU A 313 12.30 23.59 0.39
C GLU A 313 11.85 22.61 -0.69
N LEU A 314 10.54 22.57 -0.99
CA LEU A 314 9.99 21.75 -2.05
C LEU A 314 10.50 22.20 -3.43
N GLU A 315 10.54 23.51 -3.68
CA GLU A 315 11.12 24.07 -4.91
C GLU A 315 12.61 23.74 -5.03
N LYS A 316 13.38 23.88 -3.95
CA LYS A 316 14.79 23.47 -3.91
C LYS A 316 14.97 21.99 -4.23
N ALA A 317 14.12 21.12 -3.67
CA ALA A 317 14.15 19.69 -3.97
C ALA A 317 13.85 19.40 -5.44
N ALA A 318 12.86 20.08 -6.02
CA ALA A 318 12.48 19.94 -7.43
C ALA A 318 13.61 20.35 -8.39
N LEU A 319 14.33 21.43 -8.05
CA LEU A 319 15.39 21.98 -8.87
C LEU A 319 16.77 21.36 -8.61
N SER A 320 16.92 20.59 -7.55
CA SER A 320 18.20 19.97 -7.20
C SER A 320 18.65 18.95 -8.24
N ASN A 321 19.92 19.04 -8.63
CA ASN A 321 20.58 18.05 -9.48
C ASN A 321 21.07 16.81 -8.69
N ASP A 322 21.09 16.89 -7.36
CA ASP A 322 21.51 15.78 -6.50
C ASP A 322 20.35 14.79 -6.24
N ILE A 323 19.12 15.23 -6.44
CA ILE A 323 17.92 14.39 -6.32
C ILE A 323 17.54 13.89 -7.71
N ASN A 324 17.98 12.68 -8.05
CA ASN A 324 17.76 12.04 -9.35
C ASN A 324 16.58 11.02 -9.29
N MET A 325 15.44 11.46 -8.73
CA MET A 325 14.22 10.67 -8.58
C MET A 325 13.01 11.59 -8.36
N PRO A 326 11.78 11.06 -8.50
CA PRO A 326 10.56 11.83 -8.19
C PRO A 326 10.55 12.35 -6.76
N VAL A 327 9.96 13.52 -6.56
CA VAL A 327 9.73 14.12 -5.24
C VAL A 327 8.29 13.91 -4.82
N PHE A 328 8.08 13.33 -3.64
CA PHE A 328 6.77 13.02 -3.08
C PHE A 328 6.66 13.55 -1.65
N LEU A 329 5.57 14.23 -1.33
CA LEU A 329 5.26 14.63 0.04
C LEU A 329 4.32 13.60 0.66
N CYS A 330 4.86 12.62 1.38
CA CYS A 330 4.00 11.63 2.04
C CYS A 330 3.11 12.24 3.11
N GLU A 331 3.49 13.43 3.65
CA GLU A 331 2.67 14.26 4.52
C GLU A 331 2.92 15.74 4.25
N TYR A 332 1.83 16.52 4.10
CA TYR A 332 1.90 17.97 4.01
C TYR A 332 0.60 18.59 4.50
N ALA A 333 0.60 19.91 4.71
CA ALA A 333 -0.59 20.71 5.08
C ALA A 333 -1.40 20.05 6.22
N HIS A 334 -0.75 19.84 7.37
CA HIS A 334 -1.31 19.18 8.56
C HIS A 334 -2.72 19.71 8.90
N ALA A 335 -3.74 18.86 8.81
CA ALA A 335 -5.16 19.21 8.83
C ALA A 335 -5.87 18.93 10.16
N MET A 336 -5.16 18.63 11.24
CA MET A 336 -5.75 18.46 12.56
C MET A 336 -6.04 19.82 13.20
N GLY A 337 -7.27 20.03 13.67
CA GLY A 337 -7.70 21.29 14.26
C GLY A 337 -8.13 22.30 13.21
N ASN A 338 -7.51 23.49 13.18
CA ASN A 338 -7.89 24.61 12.30
C ASN A 338 -7.27 24.54 10.88
N GLY A 339 -6.77 23.42 10.49
CA GLY A 339 -6.05 23.30 9.24
C GLY A 339 -6.90 23.20 8.05
N PRO A 340 -6.40 22.70 6.85
CA PRO A 340 -5.05 22.88 6.39
C PRO A 340 -4.86 24.21 5.67
N GLY A 341 -3.72 24.88 5.85
CA GLY A 341 -3.31 26.02 5.02
C GLY A 341 -2.54 25.58 3.79
N ASP A 342 -2.38 26.52 2.85
CA ASP A 342 -1.47 26.43 1.68
C ASP A 342 -1.69 25.24 0.71
N VAL A 343 -2.76 24.46 0.82
CA VAL A 343 -3.05 23.34 -0.08
C VAL A 343 -3.04 23.77 -1.55
N TRP A 344 -3.58 24.93 -1.85
CA TRP A 344 -3.57 25.50 -3.20
C TRP A 344 -2.14 25.74 -3.68
N ASN A 345 -1.29 26.35 -2.87
CA ASN A 345 0.09 26.69 -3.22
C ASN A 345 0.92 25.42 -3.45
N TYR A 346 0.71 24.38 -2.66
CA TYR A 346 1.33 23.07 -2.92
C TYR A 346 0.84 22.46 -4.25
N SER A 347 -0.45 22.56 -4.55
CA SER A 347 -1.00 22.07 -5.82
C SER A 347 -0.38 22.79 -7.02
N GLU A 348 -0.21 24.12 -6.94
CA GLU A 348 0.50 24.89 -7.98
C GLU A 348 1.95 24.42 -8.16
N MET A 349 2.65 24.09 -7.05
CA MET A 349 4.01 23.55 -7.10
C MET A 349 4.05 22.17 -7.76
N PHE A 350 3.06 21.32 -7.48
CA PHE A 350 2.95 20.01 -8.15
C PHE A 350 2.80 20.16 -9.66
N ASP A 351 1.99 21.11 -10.11
CA ASP A 351 1.78 21.37 -11.55
C ASP A 351 2.99 22.04 -12.21
N LYS A 352 3.69 22.93 -11.47
CA LYS A 352 4.84 23.69 -11.98
C LYS A 352 6.05 22.80 -12.29
N TYR A 353 6.31 21.78 -11.47
CA TYR A 353 7.53 20.96 -11.55
C TYR A 353 7.20 19.51 -11.88
N ASN A 354 7.68 19.02 -13.03
CA ASN A 354 7.49 17.64 -13.46
C ASN A 354 7.95 16.63 -12.42
N LYS A 355 9.10 16.89 -11.78
CA LYS A 355 9.74 16.04 -10.78
C LYS A 355 8.91 15.89 -9.50
N ILE A 356 8.05 16.85 -9.15
CA ILE A 356 7.15 16.71 -8.00
C ILE A 356 5.95 15.87 -8.46
N ILE A 357 5.84 14.65 -7.96
CA ILE A 357 4.75 13.74 -8.34
C ILE A 357 3.51 13.93 -7.48
N GLY A 358 3.56 14.78 -6.45
CA GLY A 358 2.42 15.10 -5.59
C GLY A 358 2.66 14.83 -4.12
N GLY A 359 1.57 14.62 -3.37
CA GLY A 359 1.64 14.33 -1.93
C GLY A 359 0.29 13.94 -1.34
N CYS A 360 0.33 13.59 -0.03
CA CYS A 360 -0.84 13.25 0.77
C CYS A 360 -1.00 14.24 1.93
N ILE A 361 -2.17 14.88 2.03
CA ILE A 361 -2.52 15.76 3.16
C ILE A 361 -2.58 14.92 4.43
N TRP A 362 -1.95 15.42 5.49
CA TRP A 362 -2.05 14.80 6.83
C TRP A 362 -3.18 15.38 7.67
#